data_a6b58cdbe372b072428d7a7eeba44ae9
#
_entry.id   a6b58cdbe372b072428d7a7eeba44ae9
#
_cell.length_a   1.000
_cell.length_b   1.000
_cell.length_c   1.000
_cell.angle_alpha   90.00
_cell.angle_beta   90.00
_cell.angle_gamma   90.00
#
_symmetry.space_group_name_H-M   'P 1'
#
loop_
_entity.id
_entity.type
_entity.pdbx_description
1 polymer ?
#
loop_
_entity_poly.entity_id
_entity_poly.type
_entity_poly.pdbx_seq_one_letter_code
_entity_poly.pdbx_strand_id
1 'polypeptide(L)'
;MNTQQISRPALQDTGVCVNLKLAALWTGFMFLYIYVDYFHLYMPGKIEDILQGRVFVFAVTQGFLLAALASVSIPALMIFVSVALPAQLNRRVNMIVAAVYIPYTLLNLAGEAWMHMLFAAAAELILLLFIIRYAWKWPRVAKCK
;
A
#
# COMPACT_ATOMS: atom_id res chain seq x y z
N MET A 1 28.69 -45.03 -25.86
CA MET A 1 27.97 -43.79 -26.21
C MET A 1 27.43 -43.20 -24.93
N ASN A 2 28.14 -42.20 -24.35
CA ASN A 2 27.66 -41.51 -23.16
C ASN A 2 26.67 -40.43 -23.56
N THR A 3 25.39 -40.66 -23.27
CA THR A 3 24.36 -39.63 -23.41
C THR A 3 24.52 -38.67 -22.27
N GLN A 4 25.18 -37.53 -22.51
CA GLN A 4 25.18 -36.41 -21.55
C GLN A 4 23.74 -35.91 -21.44
N GLN A 5 23.10 -36.23 -20.35
CA GLN A 5 21.86 -35.56 -19.93
C GLN A 5 22.18 -34.09 -19.70
N ILE A 6 21.79 -33.24 -20.63
CA ILE A 6 21.78 -31.80 -20.48
C ILE A 6 20.71 -31.48 -19.40
N SER A 7 21.12 -31.45 -18.13
CA SER A 7 20.27 -30.98 -17.09
C SER A 7 19.96 -29.49 -17.31
N ARG A 8 18.71 -29.16 -17.60
CA ARG A 8 18.27 -27.75 -17.69
C ARG A 8 18.63 -27.06 -16.36
N PRO A 9 19.29 -25.88 -16.41
CA PRO A 9 19.57 -25.16 -15.19
C PRO A 9 18.23 -24.87 -14.45
N ALA A 10 18.13 -25.33 -13.22
CA ALA A 10 16.97 -25.06 -12.38
C ALA A 10 16.89 -23.57 -12.12
N LEU A 11 15.68 -23.00 -12.16
CA LEU A 11 15.44 -21.61 -11.80
C LEU A 11 15.89 -21.40 -10.35
N GLN A 12 16.76 -20.42 -10.13
CA GLN A 12 17.31 -20.14 -8.81
C GLN A 12 16.46 -19.06 -8.12
N ASP A 13 15.78 -19.42 -7.03
CA ASP A 13 15.09 -18.48 -6.18
C ASP A 13 16.11 -17.61 -5.41
N THR A 14 16.22 -16.34 -5.82
CA THR A 14 16.96 -15.34 -5.06
C THR A 14 16.10 -14.87 -3.90
N GLY A 15 16.51 -15.15 -2.66
CA GLY A 15 15.80 -14.68 -1.47
C GLY A 15 15.79 -13.15 -1.39
N VAL A 16 14.62 -12.54 -1.62
CA VAL A 16 14.43 -11.09 -1.54
C VAL A 16 14.38 -10.64 -0.08
N CYS A 17 15.13 -9.59 0.27
CA CYS A 17 15.14 -9.00 1.61
C CYS A 17 13.76 -8.49 2.02
N VAL A 18 13.43 -8.61 3.31
CA VAL A 18 12.15 -8.16 3.87
C VAL A 18 11.92 -6.67 3.64
N ASN A 19 12.96 -5.85 3.75
CA ASN A 19 12.93 -4.41 3.48
C ASN A 19 12.37 -4.10 2.08
N LEU A 20 12.87 -4.81 1.06
CA LEU A 20 12.45 -4.62 -0.31
C LEU A 20 11.01 -5.12 -0.54
N LYS A 21 10.63 -6.22 0.13
CA LYS A 21 9.24 -6.71 0.09
C LYS A 21 8.27 -5.69 0.68
N LEU A 22 8.62 -5.08 1.82
CA LEU A 22 7.82 -4.05 2.46
C LEU A 22 7.70 -2.80 1.57
N ALA A 23 8.81 -2.34 1.00
CA ALA A 23 8.79 -1.20 0.07
C ALA A 23 7.91 -1.49 -1.16
N ALA A 24 8.02 -2.68 -1.76
CA ALA A 24 7.18 -3.08 -2.89
C ALA A 24 5.68 -3.14 -2.52
N LEU A 25 5.35 -3.63 -1.32
CA LEU A 25 3.96 -3.66 -0.84
C LEU A 25 3.39 -2.26 -0.62
N TRP A 26 4.16 -1.34 -0.04
CA TRP A 26 3.77 0.07 0.09
C TRP A 26 3.63 0.75 -1.26
N THR A 27 4.50 0.42 -2.23
CA THR A 27 4.36 0.92 -3.61
C THR A 27 3.06 0.44 -4.24
N GLY A 28 2.76 -0.86 -4.14
CA GLY A 28 1.49 -1.41 -4.63
C GLY A 28 0.26 -0.76 -3.96
N PHE A 29 0.32 -0.55 -2.64
CA PHE A 29 -0.72 0.15 -1.89
C PHE A 29 -0.93 1.57 -2.40
N MET A 30 0.15 2.34 -2.64
CA MET A 30 0.06 3.70 -3.18
C MET A 30 -0.54 3.76 -4.58
N PHE A 31 -0.18 2.81 -5.46
CA PHE A 31 -0.79 2.76 -6.78
C PHE A 31 -2.29 2.48 -6.72
N LEU A 32 -2.73 1.53 -5.89
CA LEU A 32 -4.16 1.28 -5.69
C LEU A 32 -4.87 2.53 -5.16
N TYR A 33 -4.32 3.17 -4.14
CA TYR A 33 -4.89 4.35 -3.53
C TYR A 33 -5.09 5.49 -4.53
N ILE A 34 -4.04 5.81 -5.32
CA ILE A 34 -4.11 6.85 -6.37
C ILE A 34 -5.16 6.49 -7.43
N TYR A 35 -5.20 5.24 -7.88
CA TYR A 35 -6.15 4.84 -8.92
C TYR A 35 -7.60 4.80 -8.42
N VAL A 36 -7.84 4.47 -7.16
CA VAL A 36 -9.19 4.57 -6.57
C VAL A 36 -9.67 6.00 -6.58
N ASP A 37 -8.86 6.95 -6.10
CA ASP A 37 -9.19 8.37 -6.11
C ASP A 37 -9.39 8.89 -7.55
N TYR A 38 -8.56 8.44 -8.49
CA TYR A 38 -8.70 8.78 -9.90
C TYR A 38 -10.01 8.27 -10.49
N PHE A 39 -10.38 6.99 -10.27
CA PHE A 39 -11.62 6.42 -10.75
C PHE A 39 -12.85 7.00 -10.04
N HIS A 40 -12.71 7.48 -8.83
CA HIS A 40 -13.80 8.19 -8.13
C HIS A 40 -14.28 9.41 -8.90
N LEU A 41 -13.40 10.10 -9.64
CA LEU A 41 -13.76 11.25 -10.47
C LEU A 41 -14.72 10.90 -11.63
N TYR A 42 -14.71 9.64 -12.09
CA TYR A 42 -15.61 9.19 -13.15
C TYR A 42 -17.01 8.84 -12.65
N MET A 43 -17.25 8.90 -11.35
CA MET A 43 -18.58 8.65 -10.80
C MET A 43 -19.52 9.82 -11.13
N PRO A 44 -20.79 9.55 -11.50
CA PRO A 44 -21.77 10.60 -11.83
C PRO A 44 -21.91 11.61 -10.67
N GLY A 45 -21.90 12.90 -11.00
CA GLY A 45 -22.08 13.98 -10.05
C GLY A 45 -20.84 14.42 -9.29
N LYS A 46 -19.73 13.67 -9.31
CA LYS A 46 -18.52 13.99 -8.52
C LYS A 46 -17.78 15.22 -9.02
N ILE A 47 -17.72 15.39 -10.33
CA ILE A 47 -17.10 16.58 -10.94
C ILE A 47 -17.91 17.83 -10.60
N GLU A 48 -19.24 17.75 -10.65
CA GLU A 48 -20.13 18.84 -10.27
C GLU A 48 -19.96 19.22 -8.78
N ASP A 49 -19.86 18.25 -7.89
CA ASP A 49 -19.61 18.50 -6.47
C ASP A 49 -18.28 19.23 -6.26
N ILE A 50 -17.22 18.80 -6.95
CA ILE A 50 -15.89 19.43 -6.88
C ILE A 50 -15.93 20.86 -7.41
N LEU A 51 -16.63 21.10 -8.52
CA LEU A 51 -16.80 22.45 -9.10
C LEU A 51 -17.58 23.38 -8.15
N GLN A 52 -18.47 22.82 -7.31
CA GLN A 52 -19.17 23.54 -6.24
C GLN A 52 -18.33 23.68 -4.96
N GLY A 53 -17.07 23.22 -4.98
CA GLY A 53 -16.19 23.29 -3.82
C GLY A 53 -16.50 22.30 -2.72
N ARG A 54 -17.08 21.14 -3.04
CA ARG A 54 -17.44 20.08 -2.09
C ARG A 54 -16.82 18.75 -2.50
N VAL A 55 -16.36 17.98 -1.52
CA VAL A 55 -15.95 16.59 -1.67
C VAL A 55 -16.61 15.81 -0.54
N PHE A 56 -17.51 14.87 -0.87
CA PHE A 56 -18.42 14.23 0.08
C PHE A 56 -19.25 15.28 0.83
N VAL A 57 -19.12 15.28 2.16
CA VAL A 57 -19.76 16.24 3.07
C VAL A 57 -18.84 17.40 3.46
N PHE A 58 -17.62 17.44 2.95
CA PHE A 58 -16.60 18.42 3.32
C PHE A 58 -16.50 19.54 2.29
N ALA A 59 -16.37 20.79 2.76
CA ALA A 59 -15.98 21.90 1.90
C ALA A 59 -14.50 21.79 1.52
N VAL A 60 -14.19 22.01 0.24
CA VAL A 60 -12.81 22.03 -0.26
C VAL A 60 -12.13 23.29 0.27
N THR A 61 -11.36 23.16 1.33
CA THR A 61 -10.57 24.22 1.93
C THR A 61 -9.08 23.89 1.86
N GLN A 62 -8.21 24.89 2.03
CA GLN A 62 -6.77 24.64 2.11
C GLN A 62 -6.41 23.66 3.23
N GLY A 63 -7.08 23.78 4.38
CA GLY A 63 -6.89 22.87 5.52
C GLY A 63 -7.29 21.43 5.20
N PHE A 64 -8.43 21.24 4.51
CA PHE A 64 -8.88 19.93 4.05
C PHE A 64 -7.86 19.30 3.09
N LEU A 65 -7.41 20.04 2.08
CA LEU A 65 -6.43 19.55 1.10
C LEU A 65 -5.08 19.23 1.76
N LEU A 66 -4.65 20.05 2.72
CA LEU A 66 -3.43 19.78 3.48
C LEU A 66 -3.54 18.50 4.31
N ALA A 67 -4.66 18.29 4.99
CA ALA A 67 -4.91 17.07 5.78
C ALA A 67 -4.97 15.83 4.87
N ALA A 68 -5.64 15.93 3.72
CA ALA A 68 -5.70 14.86 2.72
C ALA A 68 -4.29 14.52 2.19
N LEU A 69 -3.50 15.53 1.81
CA LEU A 69 -2.13 15.32 1.34
C LEU A 69 -1.25 14.71 2.43
N ALA A 70 -1.36 15.19 3.68
CA ALA A 70 -0.60 14.64 4.80
C ALA A 70 -0.93 13.16 5.04
N SER A 71 -2.21 12.78 4.95
CA SER A 71 -2.61 11.38 5.10
C SER A 71 -2.03 10.48 4.01
N VAL A 72 -1.99 10.92 2.75
CA VAL A 72 -1.40 10.16 1.64
C VAL A 72 0.14 10.14 1.69
N SER A 73 0.75 11.18 2.25
CA SER A 73 2.21 11.26 2.36
C SER A 73 2.80 10.18 3.28
N ILE A 74 2.07 9.75 4.31
CA ILE A 74 2.56 8.72 5.24
C ILE A 74 2.88 7.40 4.53
N PRO A 75 1.96 6.74 3.81
CA PRO A 75 2.27 5.49 3.12
C PRO A 75 3.27 5.69 1.97
N ALA A 76 3.28 6.86 1.31
CA ALA A 76 4.29 7.18 0.32
C ALA A 76 5.71 7.22 0.93
N LEU A 77 5.87 7.85 2.09
CA LEU A 77 7.14 7.86 2.83
C LEU A 77 7.53 6.48 3.34
N MET A 78 6.57 5.60 3.64
CA MET A 78 6.84 4.23 4.09
C MET A 78 7.59 3.40 3.04
N ILE A 79 7.54 3.75 1.76
CA ILE A 79 8.34 3.12 0.70
C ILE A 79 9.83 3.32 1.01
N PHE A 80 10.24 4.56 1.24
CA PHE A 80 11.62 4.90 1.58
C PHE A 80 12.01 4.42 2.98
N VAL A 81 11.17 4.66 3.97
CA VAL A 81 11.38 4.27 5.37
C VAL A 81 11.62 2.77 5.51
N SER A 82 10.89 1.95 4.74
CA SER A 82 11.05 0.48 4.75
C SER A 82 12.43 0.02 4.29
N VAL A 83 13.14 0.83 3.51
CA VAL A 83 14.51 0.50 3.05
C VAL A 83 15.56 1.14 3.95
N ALA A 84 15.31 2.36 4.45
CA ALA A 84 16.32 3.18 5.13
C ALA A 84 16.48 2.87 6.63
N LEU A 85 15.42 2.41 7.32
CA LEU A 85 15.46 2.23 8.77
C LEU A 85 16.15 0.92 9.20
N PRO A 86 16.77 0.90 10.40
CA PRO A 86 17.28 -0.32 11.00
C PRO A 86 16.14 -1.30 11.35
N ALA A 87 16.42 -2.61 11.28
CA ALA A 87 15.43 -3.69 11.30
C ALA A 87 14.39 -3.60 12.45
N GLN A 88 14.83 -3.29 13.67
CA GLN A 88 13.92 -3.22 14.83
C GLN A 88 12.91 -2.09 14.73
N LEU A 89 13.38 -0.89 14.34
CA LEU A 89 12.52 0.28 14.17
C LEU A 89 11.61 0.11 12.95
N ASN A 90 12.18 -0.36 11.85
CA ASN A 90 11.47 -0.65 10.61
C ASN A 90 10.28 -1.60 10.83
N ARG A 91 10.52 -2.70 11.54
CA ARG A 91 9.48 -3.65 11.93
C ARG A 91 8.32 -2.97 12.67
N ARG A 92 8.63 -2.18 13.71
CA ARG A 92 7.63 -1.51 14.56
C ARG A 92 6.83 -0.49 13.76
N VAL A 93 7.52 0.37 13.02
CA VAL A 93 6.88 1.44 12.24
C VAL A 93 5.96 0.86 11.17
N ASN A 94 6.40 -0.15 10.40
CA ASN A 94 5.56 -0.81 9.42
C ASN A 94 4.30 -1.45 10.03
N MET A 95 4.43 -2.10 11.19
CA MET A 95 3.28 -2.69 11.88
C MET A 95 2.28 -1.64 12.36
N ILE A 96 2.76 -0.55 12.97
CA ILE A 96 1.90 0.52 13.49
C ILE A 96 1.19 1.22 12.34
N VAL A 97 1.92 1.64 11.31
CA VAL A 97 1.34 2.36 10.18
C VAL A 97 0.33 1.48 9.44
N ALA A 98 0.67 0.22 9.14
CA ALA A 98 -0.28 -0.68 8.48
C ALA A 98 -1.54 -0.94 9.34
N ALA A 99 -1.40 -1.08 10.65
CA ALA A 99 -2.54 -1.25 11.56
C ALA A 99 -3.46 -0.02 11.61
N VAL A 100 -2.90 1.19 11.51
CA VAL A 100 -3.67 2.45 11.44
C VAL A 100 -4.39 2.59 10.10
N TYR A 101 -3.77 2.15 9.00
CA TYR A 101 -4.37 2.24 7.67
C TYR A 101 -5.50 1.23 7.42
N ILE A 102 -5.59 0.13 8.17
CA ILE A 102 -6.74 -0.79 8.07
C ILE A 102 -8.07 -0.07 8.37
N PRO A 103 -8.29 0.53 9.55
CA PRO A 103 -9.53 1.27 9.80
C PRO A 103 -9.67 2.48 8.86
N TYR A 104 -8.60 3.14 8.45
CA TYR A 104 -8.64 4.25 7.51
C TYR A 104 -9.21 3.82 6.14
N THR A 105 -8.74 2.72 5.56
CA THR A 105 -9.29 2.13 4.32
C THR A 105 -10.77 1.77 4.46
N LEU A 106 -11.17 1.21 5.62
CA LEU A 106 -12.58 0.87 5.87
C LEU A 106 -13.46 2.12 6.02
N LEU A 107 -12.96 3.19 6.62
CA LEU A 107 -13.69 4.46 6.74
C LEU A 107 -13.91 5.12 5.38
N ASN A 108 -12.96 4.98 4.44
CA ASN A 108 -13.11 5.50 3.09
C ASN A 108 -14.25 4.82 2.28
N LEU A 109 -14.72 3.64 2.71
CA LEU A 109 -15.90 2.99 2.14
C LEU A 109 -17.22 3.53 2.72
N ALA A 110 -17.19 4.28 3.81
CA ALA A 110 -18.38 4.76 4.48
C ALA A 110 -19.06 5.84 3.63
N GLY A 111 -20.25 5.54 3.15
CA GLY A 111 -21.12 6.47 2.40
C GLY A 111 -21.28 6.14 0.92
N GLU A 112 -20.35 5.52 0.24
CA GLU A 112 -20.45 5.18 -1.18
C GLU A 112 -19.74 3.85 -1.49
N ALA A 113 -20.49 2.74 -1.55
CA ALA A 113 -19.95 1.42 -1.79
C ALA A 113 -20.14 0.97 -3.25
N TRP A 114 -19.39 1.59 -4.18
CA TRP A 114 -19.33 1.12 -5.56
C TRP A 114 -18.42 -0.11 -5.67
N MET A 115 -18.70 -0.99 -6.63
CA MET A 115 -17.98 -2.26 -6.78
C MET A 115 -16.46 -2.09 -6.92
N HIS A 116 -16.00 -1.06 -7.66
CA HIS A 116 -14.58 -0.79 -7.81
C HIS A 116 -13.93 -0.35 -6.49
N MET A 117 -14.64 0.40 -5.64
CA MET A 117 -14.15 0.81 -4.31
C MET A 117 -14.05 -0.39 -3.37
N LEU A 118 -15.05 -1.29 -3.40
CA LEU A 118 -15.02 -2.53 -2.62
C LEU A 118 -13.84 -3.44 -3.04
N PHE A 119 -13.64 -3.57 -4.36
CA PHE A 119 -12.52 -4.35 -4.90
C PHE A 119 -11.18 -3.77 -4.46
N ALA A 120 -11.02 -2.46 -4.58
CA ALA A 120 -9.79 -1.78 -4.21
C ALA A 120 -9.52 -1.86 -2.70
N ALA A 121 -10.52 -1.62 -1.86
CA ALA A 121 -10.39 -1.77 -0.41
C ALA A 121 -10.01 -3.19 -0.01
N ALA A 122 -10.58 -4.21 -0.66
CA ALA A 122 -10.18 -5.60 -0.42
C ALA A 122 -8.70 -5.83 -0.79
N ALA A 123 -8.24 -5.31 -1.94
CA ALA A 123 -6.85 -5.42 -2.37
C ALA A 123 -5.91 -4.66 -1.42
N GLU A 124 -6.27 -3.45 -1.00
CA GLU A 124 -5.52 -2.65 -0.02
C GLU A 124 -5.39 -3.37 1.31
N LEU A 125 -6.48 -3.94 1.83
CA LEU A 125 -6.47 -4.72 3.08
C LEU A 125 -5.55 -5.93 2.97
N ILE A 126 -5.56 -6.65 1.84
CA ILE A 126 -4.65 -7.76 1.59
C ILE A 126 -3.19 -7.29 1.65
N LEU A 127 -2.85 -6.17 1.00
CA LEU A 127 -1.49 -5.62 1.05
C LEU A 127 -1.09 -5.22 2.47
N LEU A 128 -1.97 -4.55 3.23
CA LEU A 128 -1.72 -4.17 4.62
C LEU A 128 -1.51 -5.40 5.52
N LEU A 129 -2.29 -6.45 5.33
CA LEU A 129 -2.10 -7.72 6.04
C LEU A 129 -0.76 -8.39 5.69
N PHE A 130 -0.33 -8.34 4.42
CA PHE A 130 1.00 -8.83 4.03
C PHE A 130 2.12 -7.99 4.66
N ILE A 131 1.98 -6.66 4.72
CA ILE A 131 2.94 -5.79 5.41
C ILE A 131 3.07 -6.20 6.87
N ILE A 132 1.95 -6.34 7.59
CA ILE A 132 1.96 -6.79 8.99
C ILE A 132 2.60 -8.17 9.12
N ARG A 133 2.23 -9.12 8.24
CA ARG A 133 2.77 -10.47 8.25
C ARG A 133 4.29 -10.52 8.06
N TYR A 134 4.82 -9.78 7.05
CA TYR A 134 6.26 -9.74 6.80
C TYR A 134 7.02 -9.00 7.88
N ALA A 135 6.48 -7.91 8.40
CA ALA A 135 7.05 -7.19 9.54
C ALA A 135 7.04 -8.05 10.81
N TRP A 136 5.95 -8.80 11.07
CA TRP A 136 5.86 -9.70 12.22
C TRP A 136 6.85 -10.87 12.15
N LYS A 137 6.95 -11.51 10.98
CA LYS A 137 7.84 -12.65 10.74
C LYS A 137 9.27 -12.23 10.34
N TRP A 138 9.71 -11.03 10.76
CA TRP A 138 11.05 -10.54 10.43
C TRP A 138 12.12 -11.56 10.84
N PRO A 139 12.98 -12.03 9.90
CA PRO A 139 14.01 -13.02 10.22
C PRO A 139 15.06 -12.44 11.16
N ARG A 140 15.42 -13.19 12.19
CA ARG A 140 16.43 -12.77 13.18
C ARG A 140 17.86 -12.76 12.62
N VAL A 141 18.09 -13.47 11.53
CA VAL A 141 19.37 -13.50 10.80
C VAL A 141 19.07 -13.13 9.36
N ALA A 142 19.44 -11.93 8.96
CA ALA A 142 19.28 -11.47 7.59
C ALA A 142 20.38 -12.08 6.70
N LYS A 143 20.01 -13.04 5.86
CA LYS A 143 20.80 -13.38 4.66
C LYS A 143 20.24 -12.55 3.49
N CYS A 144 20.55 -11.27 3.49
CA CYS A 144 20.44 -10.46 2.28
C CYS A 144 21.75 -10.66 1.50
N LYS A 145 21.69 -11.38 0.39
CA LYS A 145 22.77 -11.40 -0.62
C LYS A 145 22.49 -10.33 -1.66
#